data_81d058ccadb77489403aabbe1022af60
#
_entry.id   81d058ccadb77489403aabbe1022af60
#
_cell.length_a   1.000
_cell.length_b   1.000
_cell.length_c   1.000
_cell.angle_alpha   90.00
_cell.angle_beta   90.00
_cell.angle_gamma   90.00
#
_symmetry.space_group_name_H-M   'P 1'
#
loop_
_entity.id
_entity.type
_entity.pdbx_description
1 polymer ?
#
loop_
_entity_poly.entity_id
_entity_poly.type
_entity_poly.pdbx_seq_one_letter_code
_entity_poly.pdbx_strand_id
1 'polypeptide(L)' 'MIVVINTHPTELPDGATVADAVARATADLPTSAPFAVAVNLQFVPRAQYPHTPLHDGDRIEIIAPVTGG' A
#
# COMPACT_ATOMS: atom_id res chain seq x y z
N MET A 1 13.94 -1.37 5.67
CA MET A 1 13.16 -2.62 5.51
C MET A 1 12.69 -2.77 4.07
N ILE A 2 12.47 -3.98 3.64
CA ILE A 2 11.97 -4.26 2.30
C ILE A 2 10.59 -4.87 2.42
N VAL A 3 9.62 -4.27 1.73
CA VAL A 3 8.26 -4.78 1.62
C VAL A 3 7.96 -5.08 0.15
N VAL A 4 6.94 -5.87 -0.10
CA VAL A 4 6.54 -6.19 -1.47
C VAL A 4 5.22 -5.47 -1.75
N ILE A 5 5.24 -4.55 -2.70
CA ILE A 5 4.05 -3.81 -3.11
C ILE A 5 3.66 -4.29 -4.49
N ASN A 6 2.51 -4.96 -4.59
CA ASN A 6 2.02 -5.51 -5.87
C ASN A 6 3.10 -6.27 -6.62
N THR A 7 3.74 -7.20 -5.94
CA THR A 7 4.83 -8.03 -6.46
C THR A 7 6.18 -7.32 -6.66
N HIS A 8 6.28 -6.04 -6.36
CA HIS A 8 7.53 -5.30 -6.51
C HIS A 8 8.20 -5.07 -5.16
N PRO A 9 9.40 -5.60 -4.94
CA PRO A 9 10.16 -5.30 -3.73
C PRO A 9 10.44 -3.80 -3.66
N THR A 10 10.16 -3.22 -2.51
CA THR A 10 10.30 -1.77 -2.31
C THR A 10 10.96 -1.52 -0.98
N GLU A 11 12.03 -0.73 -0.98
CA GLU A 11 12.69 -0.36 0.26
C GLU A 11 12.01 0.84 0.88
N LEU A 12 11.69 0.72 2.16
CA LEU A 12 11.10 1.80 2.94
C LEU A 12 11.89 1.96 4.23
N PRO A 13 11.90 3.17 4.82
CA PRO A 13 12.57 3.35 6.10
C PRO A 13 11.88 2.57 7.21
N ASP A 14 12.64 2.21 8.23
CA ASP A 14 12.09 1.56 9.41
C ASP A 14 11.07 2.49 10.05
N GLY A 15 9.96 1.93 10.49
CA GLY A 15 8.87 2.72 11.04
C GLY A 15 7.87 3.22 10.01
N ALA A 16 8.05 2.88 8.73
CA ALA A 16 7.09 3.26 7.70
C ALA A 16 5.74 2.61 7.96
N THR A 17 4.69 3.27 7.53
CA THR A 17 3.31 2.80 7.67
C THR A 17 2.71 2.47 6.31
N VAL A 18 1.49 1.94 6.34
CA VAL A 18 0.74 1.69 5.09
C VAL A 18 0.57 2.98 4.30
N ALA A 19 0.39 4.12 4.99
CA ALA A 19 0.28 5.41 4.29
C ALA A 19 1.54 5.70 3.46
N ASP A 20 2.71 5.37 3.99
CA ASP A 20 3.96 5.57 3.27
C ASP A 20 4.06 4.67 2.04
N ALA A 21 3.64 3.41 2.18
CA ALA A 21 3.64 2.47 1.06
C ALA A 21 2.67 2.92 -0.04
N VAL A 22 1.50 3.37 0.35
CA VAL A 22 0.49 3.85 -0.60
C VAL A 22 1.01 5.09 -1.34
N ALA A 23 1.61 6.03 -0.61
CA ALA A 23 2.17 7.22 -1.23
C ALA A 23 3.25 6.86 -2.25
N ARG A 24 4.10 5.89 -1.91
CA ARG A 24 5.16 5.45 -2.82
C ARG A 24 4.58 4.79 -4.07
N ALA A 25 3.59 3.92 -3.89
CA ALA A 25 3.01 3.17 -4.99
C ALA A 25 2.16 4.03 -5.92
N THR A 26 1.57 5.10 -5.39
CA THR A 26 0.67 5.97 -6.18
C THR A 26 1.34 7.24 -6.65
N ALA A 27 2.65 7.38 -6.46
CA ALA A 27 3.36 8.61 -6.82
C ALA A 27 3.19 8.97 -8.30
N ASP A 28 3.13 7.96 -9.17
CA ASP A 28 3.01 8.15 -10.61
C ASP A 28 1.59 7.90 -11.14
N LEU A 29 0.61 7.73 -10.25
CA LEU A 29 -0.75 7.44 -10.66
C LEU A 29 -1.68 8.61 -10.36
N PRO A 30 -2.74 8.78 -11.17
CA PRO A 30 -3.78 9.75 -10.82
C PRO A 30 -4.39 9.36 -9.46
N THR A 31 -4.35 10.28 -8.53
CA THR A 31 -4.72 9.97 -7.15
C THR A 31 -6.22 9.99 -6.88
N SER A 32 -7.03 10.29 -7.89
CA SER A 32 -8.47 10.42 -7.72
C SER A 32 -9.20 9.09 -7.76
N ALA A 33 -8.58 8.01 -8.21
CA ALA A 33 -9.24 6.72 -8.29
C ALA A 33 -9.32 6.06 -6.92
N PRO A 34 -10.48 5.60 -6.49
CA PRO A 34 -10.57 4.83 -5.24
C PRO A 34 -9.83 3.51 -5.37
N PHE A 35 -9.19 3.09 -4.31
CA PHE A 35 -8.50 1.81 -4.28
C PHE A 35 -8.64 1.19 -2.90
N ALA A 36 -8.41 -0.12 -2.83
CA ALA A 36 -8.39 -0.86 -1.59
C ALA A 36 -6.96 -1.32 -1.32
N VAL A 37 -6.61 -1.43 -0.05
CA VAL A 37 -5.28 -1.87 0.37
C VAL A 37 -5.42 -3.05 1.31
N ALA A 38 -4.61 -4.07 1.08
CA ALA A 38 -4.50 -5.21 1.97
C ALA A 38 -3.03 -5.40 2.34
N VAL A 39 -2.78 -5.76 3.60
CA VAL A 39 -1.44 -6.12 4.07
C VAL A 39 -1.51 -7.55 4.55
N ASN A 40 -0.69 -8.41 3.96
CA ASN A 40 -0.67 -9.83 4.28
C ASN A 40 -2.08 -10.44 4.22
N LEU A 41 -2.83 -10.09 3.17
CA LEU A 41 -4.19 -10.57 2.90
C LEU A 41 -5.25 -10.02 3.88
N GLN A 42 -4.91 -8.98 4.64
CA GLN A 42 -5.86 -8.35 5.55
C GLN A 42 -6.18 -6.94 5.06
N PHE A 43 -7.46 -6.67 4.87
CA PHE A 43 -7.90 -5.36 4.42
C PHE A 43 -7.53 -4.28 5.43
N VAL A 44 -7.04 -3.15 4.95
CA VAL A 44 -6.71 -1.99 5.78
C VAL A 44 -7.60 -0.83 5.35
N PRO A 45 -8.49 -0.35 6.23
CA PRO A 45 -9.31 0.83 5.92
C PRO A 45 -8.45 2.07 5.74
N ARG A 46 -8.90 2.98 4.89
CA ARG A 46 -8.16 4.20 4.59
C ARG A 46 -7.79 4.98 5.85
N ALA A 47 -8.70 5.07 6.81
CA ALA A 47 -8.47 5.80 8.06
C ALA A 47 -7.34 5.19 8.88
N GLN A 48 -6.98 3.94 8.64
CA GLN A 48 -5.95 3.23 9.37
C GLN A 48 -4.59 3.25 8.68
N TYR A 49 -4.47 3.80 7.48
CA TYR A 49 -3.20 3.81 6.76
C TYR A 49 -2.04 4.38 7.59
N PRO A 50 -2.18 5.56 8.20
CA PRO A 50 -1.07 6.13 8.97
C PRO A 50 -0.87 5.46 10.33
N HIS A 51 -1.81 4.60 10.75
CA HIS A 51 -1.74 3.93 12.03
C HIS A 51 -1.36 2.45 11.92
N THR A 52 -1.06 1.98 10.72
CA THR A 52 -0.71 0.58 10.49
C THR A 52 0.76 0.50 10.14
N PRO A 53 1.62 0.13 11.11
CA PRO A 53 3.05 0.03 10.85
C PRO A 53 3.36 -1.18 9.97
N LEU A 54 4.40 -1.04 9.17
CA LEU A 54 4.89 -2.11 8.30
C LEU A 54 6.12 -2.76 8.91
N HIS A 55 6.34 -4.00 8.53
CA HIS A 55 7.49 -4.79 8.96
C HIS A 55 8.20 -5.36 7.74
N ASP A 56 9.47 -5.66 7.90
CA ASP A 56 10.24 -6.25 6.83
C ASP A 56 9.57 -7.53 6.32
N GLY A 57 9.45 -7.64 5.01
CA GLY A 57 8.81 -8.79 4.39
C GLY A 57 7.30 -8.69 4.22
N ASP A 58 6.67 -7.63 4.71
CA ASP A 58 5.23 -7.47 4.54
C ASP A 58 4.84 -7.38 3.07
N ARG A 59 3.69 -7.94 2.75
CA ARG A 59 3.11 -7.88 1.41
C ARG A 59 1.94 -6.91 1.42
N ILE A 60 2.05 -5.89 0.58
CA ILE A 60 1.01 -4.88 0.43
C ILE A 60 0.38 -5.04 -0.96
N GLU A 61 -0.92 -5.17 -1.00
CA GLU A 61 -1.67 -5.24 -2.24
C GLU A 61 -2.54 -4.00 -2.36
N ILE A 62 -2.34 -3.27 -3.43
CA ILE A 62 -3.14 -2.09 -3.73
C ILE A 62 -3.99 -2.44 -4.94
N ILE A 63 -5.29 -2.52 -4.72
CA ILE A 63 -6.24 -2.98 -5.73
C ILE A 63 -7.05 -1.78 -6.19
N ALA A 64 -6.84 -1.37 -7.43
CA ALA A 64 -7.65 -0.33 -8.03
C ALA A 64 -8.91 -0.98 -8.59
N PRO A 65 -10.10 -0.41 -8.34
CA PRO A 65 -11.29 -0.96 -8.94
C PRO A 65 -11.24 -0.79 -10.45
N VAL A 66 -11.60 -1.85 -11.16
CA VAL A 66 -11.73 -1.77 -12.60
C VAL A 66 -13.05 -1.07 -12.89
N THR A 67 -12.94 0.18 -13.31
CA THR A 67 -14.12 0.85 -13.83
C THR A 67 -14.35 0.28 -15.22
N GLY A 68 -15.35 -0.54 -15.32
CA GLY A 68 -15.70 -1.12 -16.60
C GLY A 68 -16.21 -0.07 -17.56
N GLY A 69 -15.34 0.43 -18.28
CA GLY A 69 -15.76 1.32 -19.33
C GLY A 69 -15.59 2.70 -19.19
#